data_d9b3be83a7da1eeaa6800cf55ecbf2e4
#
_entry.id   d9b3be83a7da1eeaa6800cf55ecbf2e4
#
_cell.length_a   1.000
_cell.length_b   1.000
_cell.length_c   1.000
_cell.angle_alpha   90.00
_cell.angle_beta   90.00
_cell.angle_gamma   90.00
#
_symmetry.space_group_name_H-M   'P 1'
#
loop_
_entity.id
_entity.type
_entity.pdbx_description
1 polymer ?
#
loop_
_entity_poly.entity_id
_entity_poly.type
_entity_poly.pdbx_seq_one_letter_code
_entity_poly.pdbx_strand_id
1 'polypeptide(L)'
;MNVYKILIVEDDRGLNQGIALALKEEGVEFFSAFTLAQAQKIWENEVVDMVLLDVNLPDGSGYELLKEIRRTSQIPVLMLTANDLEIDEVTGFRLGADDYITKPFSLMVLRARVERMHFRIRQTESYGYEDERFQFFYDEMRYLADGQEIVLSKTEQKLLKLFTE
;
A
#
# COMPACT_ATOMS: atom_id res chain seq x y z
N MET A 1 2.73 8.48 19.30
CA MET A 1 2.93 8.59 17.84
C MET A 1 2.95 7.22 17.21
N ASN A 2 2.07 6.95 16.27
CA ASN A 2 2.05 5.67 15.58
C ASN A 2 3.21 5.59 14.60
N VAL A 3 3.97 4.51 14.69
CA VAL A 3 5.05 4.22 13.75
C VAL A 3 4.44 3.54 12.52
N TYR A 4 4.81 4.02 11.34
CA TYR A 4 4.40 3.43 10.07
C TYR A 4 5.38 2.30 9.71
N LYS A 5 4.88 1.10 9.51
CA LYS A 5 5.71 -0.10 9.34
C LYS A 5 5.63 -0.65 7.92
N ILE A 6 6.75 -0.74 7.26
CA ILE A 6 6.88 -1.23 5.88
C ILE A 6 7.61 -2.56 5.89
N LEU A 7 7.01 -3.58 5.30
CA LEU A 7 7.65 -4.87 5.06
C LEU A 7 8.27 -4.88 3.67
N ILE A 8 9.57 -5.14 3.60
CA ILE A 8 10.30 -5.28 2.35
C ILE A 8 10.62 -6.76 2.14
N VAL A 9 10.06 -7.35 1.09
CA VAL A 9 10.25 -8.75 0.73
C VAL A 9 11.06 -8.81 -0.55
N GLU A 10 12.36 -9.01 -0.43
CA GLU A 10 13.33 -9.02 -1.52
C GLU A 10 14.52 -9.88 -1.10
N ASP A 11 14.85 -10.89 -1.90
CA ASP A 11 15.92 -11.83 -1.58
C ASP A 11 17.34 -11.26 -1.80
N ASP A 12 17.49 -10.27 -2.68
CA ASP A 12 18.75 -9.55 -2.84
C ASP A 12 18.94 -8.65 -1.62
N ARG A 13 19.90 -9.00 -0.75
CA ARG A 13 20.15 -8.28 0.50
C ARG A 13 20.61 -6.84 0.28
N GLY A 14 21.42 -6.62 -0.75
CA GLY A 14 21.88 -5.27 -1.10
C GLY A 14 20.72 -4.38 -1.54
N LEU A 15 19.86 -4.90 -2.40
CA LEU A 15 18.67 -4.17 -2.85
C LEU A 15 17.69 -3.94 -1.69
N ASN A 16 17.45 -4.94 -0.86
CA ASN A 16 16.58 -4.83 0.31
C ASN A 16 17.04 -3.69 1.23
N GLN A 17 18.34 -3.66 1.56
CA GLN A 17 18.93 -2.60 2.37
C GLN A 17 18.88 -1.24 1.67
N GLY A 18 19.15 -1.21 0.38
CA GLY A 18 19.07 0.02 -0.42
C GLY A 18 17.68 0.63 -0.44
N ILE A 19 16.66 -0.20 -0.52
CA ILE A 19 15.25 0.23 -0.44
C ILE A 19 14.97 0.85 0.93
N ALA A 20 15.36 0.19 2.01
CA ALA A 20 15.16 0.71 3.37
C ALA A 20 15.86 2.06 3.57
N LEU A 21 17.09 2.19 3.08
CA LEU A 21 17.83 3.45 3.16
C LEU A 21 17.16 4.56 2.35
N ALA A 22 16.66 4.24 1.15
CA ALA A 22 16.00 5.22 0.29
C ALA A 22 14.68 5.72 0.88
N LEU A 23 14.00 4.88 1.65
CA LEU A 23 12.70 5.20 2.26
C LEU A 23 12.81 5.66 3.71
N LYS A 24 14.02 5.73 4.25
CA LYS A 24 14.24 6.11 5.64
C LYS A 24 13.66 7.49 5.93
N GLU A 25 12.80 7.54 6.92
CA GLU A 25 12.10 8.75 7.34
C GLU A 25 11.75 8.63 8.82
N GLU A 26 11.62 9.76 9.50
CA GLU A 26 11.16 9.77 10.89
C GLU A 26 9.76 9.18 11.00
N GLY A 27 9.56 8.29 11.96
CA GLY A 27 8.27 7.63 12.17
C GLY A 27 8.01 6.44 11.26
N VAL A 28 9.01 6.00 10.47
CA VAL A 28 8.91 4.83 9.61
C VAL A 28 9.89 3.76 10.06
N GLU A 29 9.39 2.55 10.26
CA GLU A 29 10.21 1.36 10.58
C GLU A 29 10.07 0.33 9.47
N PHE A 30 11.08 -0.52 9.33
CA PHE A 30 11.14 -1.53 8.29
C PHE A 30 11.30 -2.92 8.86
N PHE A 31 10.58 -3.86 8.29
CA PHE A 31 10.85 -5.29 8.41
C PHE A 31 11.46 -5.77 7.09
N SER A 32 12.50 -6.58 7.14
CA SER A 32 13.10 -7.18 5.96
C SER A 32 12.90 -8.68 5.95
N ALA A 33 12.35 -9.19 4.84
CA ALA A 33 12.24 -10.61 4.59
C ALA A 33 12.96 -10.94 3.28
N PHE A 34 13.69 -12.04 3.27
CA PHE A 34 14.49 -12.48 2.13
C PHE A 34 13.90 -13.71 1.45
N THR A 35 12.89 -14.27 2.06
CA THR A 35 12.15 -15.44 1.57
C THR A 35 10.66 -15.26 1.78
N LEU A 36 9.87 -16.04 1.05
CA LEU A 36 8.41 -16.07 1.24
C LEU A 36 8.05 -16.51 2.66
N ALA A 37 8.71 -17.54 3.18
CA ALA A 37 8.45 -18.04 4.54
C ALA A 37 8.70 -17.00 5.61
N GLN A 38 9.80 -16.24 5.50
CA GLN A 38 10.09 -15.14 6.42
C GLN A 38 9.02 -14.05 6.36
N ALA A 39 8.61 -13.69 5.14
CA ALA A 39 7.59 -12.69 4.93
C ALA A 39 6.23 -13.11 5.52
N GLN A 40 5.85 -14.36 5.33
CA GLN A 40 4.61 -14.91 5.90
C GLN A 40 4.62 -14.86 7.42
N LYS A 41 5.74 -15.20 8.02
CA LYS A 41 5.92 -15.17 9.48
C LYS A 41 5.80 -13.75 10.03
N ILE A 42 6.42 -12.79 9.37
CA ILE A 42 6.31 -11.37 9.76
C ILE A 42 4.87 -10.90 9.61
N TRP A 43 4.21 -11.24 8.51
CA TRP A 43 2.82 -10.88 8.26
C TRP A 43 1.88 -11.42 9.35
N GLU A 44 2.10 -12.64 9.81
CA GLU A 44 1.27 -13.27 10.85
C GLU A 44 1.49 -12.68 12.24
N ASN A 45 2.71 -12.21 12.56
CA ASN A 45 3.11 -11.83 13.92
C ASN A 45 3.22 -10.33 14.15
N GLU A 46 3.34 -9.54 13.09
CA GLU A 46 3.57 -8.10 13.20
C GLU A 46 2.48 -7.29 12.50
N VAL A 47 2.27 -6.08 12.96
CA VAL A 47 1.41 -5.12 12.27
C VAL A 47 2.23 -4.46 11.16
N VAL A 48 1.74 -4.56 9.92
CA VAL A 48 2.40 -4.03 8.74
C VAL A 48 1.43 -3.08 8.03
N ASP A 49 1.92 -1.90 7.67
CA ASP A 49 1.10 -0.85 7.03
C ASP A 49 1.28 -0.79 5.52
N MET A 50 2.39 -1.30 5.00
CA MET A 50 2.69 -1.35 3.57
C MET A 50 3.64 -2.50 3.28
N VAL A 51 3.50 -3.14 2.12
CA VAL A 51 4.39 -4.21 1.68
C VAL A 51 5.00 -3.87 0.32
N LEU A 52 6.32 -3.98 0.22
CA LEU A 52 7.07 -3.97 -1.03
C LEU A 52 7.48 -5.41 -1.29
N LEU A 53 7.01 -6.01 -2.37
CA LEU A 53 6.97 -7.45 -2.52
C LEU A 53 7.52 -7.88 -3.89
N ASP A 54 8.65 -8.58 -3.87
CA ASP A 54 9.18 -9.21 -5.07
C ASP A 54 8.28 -10.38 -5.51
N VAL A 55 8.03 -10.48 -6.79
CA VAL A 55 7.28 -11.59 -7.38
C VAL A 55 8.09 -12.90 -7.27
N ASN A 56 9.39 -12.85 -7.56
CA ASN A 56 10.24 -14.03 -7.62
C ASN A 56 11.09 -14.17 -6.36
N LEU A 57 10.68 -15.06 -5.47
CA LEU A 57 11.38 -15.37 -4.25
C LEU A 57 12.02 -16.77 -4.34
N PRO A 58 13.09 -17.06 -3.57
CA PRO A 58 13.77 -18.36 -3.70
C PRO A 58 12.89 -19.56 -3.34
N ASP A 59 11.90 -19.37 -2.49
CA ASP A 59 11.03 -20.43 -1.99
C ASP A 59 9.57 -20.32 -2.47
N GLY A 60 9.28 -19.45 -3.43
CA GLY A 60 7.95 -19.35 -3.99
C GLY A 60 7.65 -18.02 -4.67
N SER A 61 6.40 -17.78 -4.96
CA SER A 61 5.94 -16.56 -5.61
C SER A 61 5.43 -15.55 -4.60
N GLY A 62 5.81 -14.28 -4.78
CA GLY A 62 5.25 -13.18 -3.99
C GLY A 62 3.74 -13.05 -4.12
N TYR A 63 3.15 -13.52 -5.20
CA TYR A 63 1.70 -13.53 -5.35
C TYR A 63 0.99 -14.37 -4.29
N GLU A 64 1.64 -15.39 -3.76
CA GLU A 64 1.08 -16.18 -2.65
C GLU A 64 0.89 -15.34 -1.40
N LEU A 65 1.86 -14.49 -1.07
CA LEU A 65 1.74 -13.56 0.05
C LEU A 65 0.69 -12.48 -0.23
N LEU A 66 0.64 -11.96 -1.46
CA LEU A 66 -0.38 -10.98 -1.84
C LEU A 66 -1.80 -11.53 -1.63
N LYS A 67 -2.05 -12.77 -2.02
CA LYS A 67 -3.34 -13.44 -1.78
C LYS A 67 -3.65 -13.54 -0.29
N GLU A 68 -2.67 -13.90 0.52
CA GLU A 68 -2.80 -13.99 1.96
C GLU A 68 -3.16 -12.63 2.57
N ILE A 69 -2.44 -11.59 2.18
CA ILE A 69 -2.68 -10.22 2.64
C ILE A 69 -4.12 -9.80 2.32
N ARG A 70 -4.57 -10.04 1.10
CA ARG A 70 -5.89 -9.60 0.64
C ARG A 70 -7.06 -10.34 1.26
N ARG A 71 -6.83 -11.46 1.92
CA ARG A 71 -7.88 -12.14 2.69
C ARG A 71 -8.35 -11.32 3.88
N THR A 72 -7.47 -10.54 4.48
CA THR A 72 -7.73 -9.84 5.74
C THR A 72 -7.44 -8.35 5.72
N SER A 73 -6.80 -7.82 4.67
CA SER A 73 -6.31 -6.45 4.67
C SER A 73 -6.33 -5.82 3.27
N GLN A 74 -6.50 -4.51 3.25
CA GLN A 74 -6.39 -3.68 2.05
C GLN A 74 -5.20 -2.72 2.12
N ILE A 75 -4.18 -3.05 2.90
CA ILE A 75 -2.96 -2.24 2.97
C ILE A 75 -2.30 -2.15 1.59
N PRO A 76 -1.57 -1.07 1.32
CA PRO A 76 -0.89 -0.92 0.02
C PRO A 76 0.17 -2.00 -0.17
N VAL A 77 0.17 -2.56 -1.37
CA VAL A 77 1.18 -3.51 -1.81
C VAL A 77 1.75 -3.04 -3.15
N LEU A 78 3.04 -2.78 -3.17
CA LEU A 78 3.80 -2.48 -4.38
C LEU A 78 4.57 -3.73 -4.79
N MET A 79 4.28 -4.25 -5.98
CA MET A 79 4.99 -5.41 -6.51
C MET A 79 6.29 -5.00 -7.19
N LEU A 80 7.36 -5.72 -6.90
CA LEU A 80 8.65 -5.58 -7.55
C LEU A 80 8.84 -6.78 -8.48
N THR A 81 9.24 -6.56 -9.71
CA THR A 81 9.40 -7.65 -10.66
C THR A 81 10.59 -7.46 -11.60
N ALA A 82 11.30 -8.56 -11.86
CA ALA A 82 12.34 -8.60 -12.88
C ALA A 82 11.77 -8.67 -14.31
N ASN A 83 10.47 -9.01 -14.42
CA ASN A 83 9.81 -9.19 -15.71
C ASN A 83 8.87 -8.02 -16.01
N ASP A 84 9.08 -7.39 -17.14
CA ASP A 84 8.19 -6.38 -17.72
C ASP A 84 7.08 -7.04 -18.55
N LEU A 85 6.80 -8.31 -18.29
CA LEU A 85 5.75 -9.03 -18.99
C LEU A 85 4.38 -8.54 -18.57
N GLU A 86 3.62 -8.08 -19.55
CA GLU A 86 2.25 -7.62 -19.42
C GLU A 86 1.36 -8.61 -18.62
N ILE A 87 1.66 -9.90 -18.74
CA ILE A 87 0.95 -11.00 -18.06
C ILE A 87 1.11 -10.89 -16.53
N ASP A 88 2.32 -10.62 -16.04
CA ASP A 88 2.59 -10.53 -14.60
C ASP A 88 1.93 -9.30 -13.98
N GLU A 89 1.92 -8.17 -14.66
CA GLU A 89 1.22 -6.96 -14.22
C GLU A 89 -0.29 -7.20 -14.12
N VAL A 90 -0.89 -7.81 -15.12
CA VAL A 90 -2.32 -8.14 -15.12
C VAL A 90 -2.64 -9.07 -13.95
N THR A 91 -1.83 -10.10 -13.74
CA THR A 91 -2.00 -11.05 -12.62
C THR A 91 -1.91 -10.32 -11.27
N GLY A 92 -0.91 -9.47 -11.10
CA GLY A 92 -0.72 -8.70 -9.87
C GLY A 92 -1.91 -7.79 -9.56
N PHE A 93 -2.41 -7.06 -10.54
CA PHE A 93 -3.58 -6.18 -10.36
C PHE A 93 -4.86 -6.96 -10.08
N ARG A 94 -5.06 -8.11 -10.73
CA ARG A 94 -6.22 -8.99 -10.45
C ARG A 94 -6.19 -9.53 -9.03
N LEU A 95 -5.00 -9.78 -8.48
CA LEU A 95 -4.82 -10.24 -7.10
C LEU A 95 -4.89 -9.10 -6.08
N GLY A 96 -4.97 -7.87 -6.54
CA GLY A 96 -5.17 -6.70 -5.68
C GLY A 96 -3.93 -5.90 -5.34
N ALA A 97 -2.87 -5.97 -6.16
CA ALA A 97 -1.72 -5.07 -6.01
C ALA A 97 -2.12 -3.62 -6.33
N ASP A 98 -1.56 -2.68 -5.60
CA ASP A 98 -1.86 -1.26 -5.79
C ASP A 98 -0.98 -0.61 -6.86
N ASP A 99 0.22 -1.10 -7.03
CA ASP A 99 1.16 -0.59 -8.01
C ASP A 99 2.20 -1.65 -8.34
N TYR A 100 3.00 -1.37 -9.33
CA TYR A 100 3.96 -2.29 -9.92
C TYR A 100 5.21 -1.53 -10.36
N ILE A 101 6.38 -2.07 -10.10
CA ILE A 101 7.63 -1.49 -10.59
C ILE A 101 8.54 -2.60 -11.11
N THR A 102 9.08 -2.40 -12.32
CA THR A 102 9.97 -3.38 -12.97
C THR A 102 11.43 -3.10 -12.64
N LYS A 103 12.18 -4.18 -12.43
CA LYS A 103 13.64 -4.13 -12.25
C LYS A 103 14.34 -4.11 -13.60
N PRO A 104 15.43 -3.37 -13.76
CA PRO A 104 16.02 -2.48 -12.77
C PRO A 104 15.23 -1.17 -12.65
N PHE A 105 15.11 -0.65 -11.44
CA PHE A 105 14.43 0.61 -11.19
C PHE A 105 15.32 1.59 -10.42
N SER A 106 15.01 2.87 -10.56
CA SER A 106 15.63 3.91 -9.75
C SER A 106 15.02 3.91 -8.34
N LEU A 107 15.85 4.01 -7.30
CA LEU A 107 15.37 4.15 -5.93
C LEU A 107 14.57 5.45 -5.73
N MET A 108 14.86 6.48 -6.51
CA MET A 108 14.09 7.72 -6.50
C MET A 108 12.67 7.52 -7.04
N VAL A 109 12.53 6.72 -8.11
CA VAL A 109 11.20 6.35 -8.66
C VAL A 109 10.42 5.50 -7.66
N LEU A 110 11.09 4.52 -7.04
CA LEU A 110 10.48 3.71 -5.99
C LEU A 110 9.97 4.59 -4.85
N ARG A 111 10.79 5.50 -4.37
CA ARG A 111 10.42 6.43 -3.30
C ARG A 111 9.19 7.27 -3.67
N ALA A 112 9.16 7.79 -4.88
CA ALA A 112 8.03 8.59 -5.37
C ALA A 112 6.72 7.78 -5.36
N ARG A 113 6.77 6.52 -5.78
CA ARG A 113 5.59 5.63 -5.77
C ARG A 113 5.14 5.29 -4.36
N VAL A 114 6.07 5.01 -3.47
CA VAL A 114 5.79 4.72 -2.04
C VAL A 114 5.19 5.95 -1.36
N GLU A 115 5.75 7.13 -1.57
CA GLU A 115 5.23 8.38 -1.01
C GLU A 115 3.79 8.63 -1.47
N ARG A 116 3.49 8.39 -2.74
CA ARG A 116 2.13 8.53 -3.27
C ARG A 116 1.15 7.57 -2.62
N MET A 117 1.55 6.31 -2.43
CA MET A 117 0.72 5.29 -1.79
C MET A 117 0.50 5.63 -0.31
N HIS A 118 1.55 6.01 0.40
CA HIS A 118 1.51 6.42 1.80
C HIS A 118 0.64 7.67 2.00
N PHE A 119 0.77 8.65 1.11
CA PHE A 119 -0.02 9.88 1.15
C PHE A 119 -1.52 9.59 0.98
N ARG A 120 -1.88 8.70 0.05
CA ARG A 120 -3.28 8.30 -0.14
C ARG A 120 -3.89 7.68 1.11
N ILE A 121 -3.11 6.86 1.84
CA ILE A 121 -3.58 6.25 3.09
C ILE A 121 -3.79 7.29 4.18
N ARG A 122 -2.86 8.22 4.35
CA ARG A 122 -3.02 9.30 5.33
C ARG A 122 -4.24 10.16 5.04
N GLN A 123 -4.61 10.32 3.75
CA GLN A 123 -5.82 11.04 3.37
C GLN A 123 -7.10 10.28 3.68
N THR A 124 -7.06 8.94 3.61
CA THR A 124 -8.24 8.13 3.95
C THR A 124 -8.41 7.93 5.46
N GLU A 125 -7.34 8.01 6.23
CA GLU A 125 -7.38 7.94 7.70
C GLU A 125 -7.83 9.25 8.36
N SER A 126 -7.63 10.38 7.69
CA SER A 126 -8.22 11.65 8.08
C SER A 126 -9.56 11.80 7.35
N TYR A 127 -10.54 12.45 7.99
CA TYR A 127 -11.78 12.77 7.28
C TYR A 127 -11.42 13.39 5.93
N GLY A 128 -12.00 12.87 4.85
CA GLY A 128 -11.59 13.21 3.49
C GLY A 128 -11.83 14.66 3.09
N TYR A 129 -12.77 15.35 3.72
CA TYR A 129 -13.12 16.71 3.38
C TYR A 129 -13.87 17.40 4.51
N GLU A 130 -13.50 18.63 4.81
CA GLU A 130 -14.24 19.50 5.75
C GLU A 130 -14.22 20.95 5.25
N ASP A 131 -15.38 21.56 5.20
CA ASP A 131 -15.56 23.00 5.01
C ASP A 131 -16.62 23.51 5.98
N GLU A 132 -17.02 24.78 5.85
CA GLU A 132 -17.98 25.40 6.77
C GLU A 132 -19.34 24.71 6.83
N ARG A 133 -19.74 24.00 5.76
CA ARG A 133 -21.05 23.37 5.63
C ARG A 133 -21.02 21.85 5.59
N PHE A 134 -19.91 21.27 5.10
CA PHE A 134 -19.83 19.84 4.80
C PHE A 134 -18.67 19.20 5.51
N GLN A 135 -18.93 18.03 6.09
CA GLN A 135 -17.92 17.18 6.70
C GLN A 135 -18.08 15.77 6.14
N PHE A 136 -17.02 15.22 5.58
CA PHE A 136 -17.04 13.91 4.95
C PHE A 136 -16.03 13.00 5.61
N PHE A 137 -16.51 11.92 6.19
CA PHE A 137 -15.72 10.91 6.88
C PHE A 137 -15.77 9.63 6.05
N TYR A 138 -14.88 9.51 5.08
CA TYR A 138 -14.92 8.42 4.09
C TYR A 138 -14.74 7.04 4.72
N ASP A 139 -13.90 6.93 5.74
CA ASP A 139 -13.64 5.65 6.41
C ASP A 139 -14.86 5.13 7.16
N GLU A 140 -15.64 6.03 7.72
CA GLU A 140 -16.87 5.71 8.44
C GLU A 140 -18.10 5.73 7.53
N MET A 141 -17.91 6.10 6.25
CA MET A 141 -18.98 6.33 5.29
C MET A 141 -20.05 7.30 5.82
N ARG A 142 -19.60 8.27 6.61
CA ARG A 142 -20.44 9.32 7.17
C ARG A 142 -20.24 10.63 6.43
N TYR A 143 -21.35 11.29 6.15
CA TYR A 143 -21.37 12.56 5.43
C TYR A 143 -22.30 13.51 6.18
N LEU A 144 -21.82 14.69 6.49
CA LEU A 144 -22.57 15.71 7.22
C LEU A 144 -22.70 16.96 6.38
N ALA A 145 -23.90 17.52 6.36
CA ALA A 145 -24.18 18.82 5.78
C ALA A 145 -24.85 19.69 6.85
N ASP A 146 -24.27 20.83 7.14
CA ASP A 146 -24.73 21.75 8.19
C ASP A 146 -24.94 21.04 9.55
N GLY A 147 -24.06 20.07 9.86
CA GLY A 147 -24.09 19.30 11.11
C GLY A 147 -25.10 18.15 11.14
N GLN A 148 -25.85 17.92 10.04
CA GLN A 148 -26.79 16.81 9.95
C GLN A 148 -26.26 15.72 9.03
N GLU A 149 -26.41 14.47 9.46
CA GLU A 149 -25.97 13.32 8.69
C GLU A 149 -26.82 13.16 7.44
N ILE A 150 -26.15 12.98 6.29
CA ILE A 150 -26.78 12.73 5.00
C ILE A 150 -26.39 11.36 4.47
N VAL A 151 -27.30 10.75 3.69
CA VAL A 151 -27.04 9.45 3.06
C VAL A 151 -26.74 9.68 1.58
N LEU A 152 -25.61 9.16 1.13
CA LEU A 152 -25.19 9.24 -0.27
C LEU A 152 -25.22 7.86 -0.93
N SER A 153 -25.64 7.81 -2.19
CA SER A 153 -25.50 6.60 -3.00
C SER A 153 -24.02 6.33 -3.29
N LYS A 154 -23.70 5.10 -3.71
CA LYS A 154 -22.33 4.73 -4.09
C LYS A 154 -21.78 5.62 -5.19
N THR A 155 -22.61 6.00 -6.16
CA THR A 155 -22.21 6.89 -7.26
C THR A 155 -21.91 8.29 -6.75
N GLU A 156 -22.75 8.81 -5.86
CA GLU A 156 -22.55 10.12 -5.24
C GLU A 156 -21.28 10.16 -4.40
N GLN A 157 -20.99 9.10 -3.65
CA GLN A 157 -19.77 8.97 -2.87
C GLN A 157 -18.52 9.01 -3.76
N LYS A 158 -18.54 8.30 -4.88
CA LYS A 158 -17.45 8.29 -5.85
C LYS A 158 -17.21 9.65 -6.48
N LEU A 159 -18.27 10.33 -6.87
CA LEU A 159 -18.19 11.68 -7.43
C LEU A 159 -17.64 12.65 -6.40
N LEU A 160 -18.09 12.58 -5.17
CA LEU A 160 -17.63 13.41 -4.08
C LEU A 160 -16.14 13.26 -3.84
N LYS A 161 -15.65 12.02 -3.80
CA LYS A 161 -14.24 11.73 -3.67
C LYS A 161 -13.40 12.35 -4.79
N LEU A 162 -13.87 12.28 -6.02
CA LEU A 162 -13.20 12.88 -7.18
C LEU A 162 -13.05 14.38 -7.05
N PHE A 163 -14.05 15.07 -6.50
CA PHE A 163 -14.04 16.53 -6.37
C PHE A 163 -13.25 17.03 -5.15
N THR A 164 -13.02 16.17 -4.16
CA THR A 164 -12.36 16.57 -2.90
C THR A 164 -10.94 16.03 -2.76
N GLU A 165 -10.46 15.26 -3.73
CA GLU A 165 -9.07 14.79 -3.80
C GLU A 165 -8.12 15.84 -4.33
#